data_bfc62a82b194dfc84d6f1cc7dd8fe039
#
_entry.id   bfc62a82b194dfc84d6f1cc7dd8fe039
#
_cell.length_a   1.000
_cell.length_b   1.000
_cell.length_c   1.000
_cell.angle_alpha   90.00
_cell.angle_beta   90.00
_cell.angle_gamma   90.00
#
_symmetry.space_group_name_H-M   'P 1'
#
loop_
_entity.id
_entity.type
_entity.pdbx_description
1 polymer ?
#
loop_
_entity_poly.entity_id
_entity_poly.type
_entity_poly.pdbx_seq_one_letter_code
_entity_poly.pdbx_strand_id
1 'polypeptide(L)'
;MTDDLVLRRQVCFALYAASRALTDVYRPILDEHGLTYPQYLVLLVLWERDDDAPTVSELGARLRLDSGTLSPLLKRLEGAGLVVRTRSAADERRVEVGLTDRGRALRERMADVPMRVAVATGLTAAELVNLRDTLTRVTETIHRQKEQ
;
A
#
# COMPACT_ATOMS: atom_id res chain seq x y z
N MET A 1 16.77 5.49 37.33
CA MET A 1 16.08 6.31 36.28
C MET A 1 16.49 5.78 34.93
N THR A 2 15.57 5.15 34.26
CA THR A 2 15.81 4.65 32.90
C THR A 2 15.91 5.85 31.98
N ASP A 3 17.04 5.97 31.33
CA ASP A 3 17.24 7.00 30.30
C ASP A 3 16.44 6.58 29.05
N ASP A 4 15.13 6.86 29.09
CA ASP A 4 14.19 6.48 28.02
C ASP A 4 14.29 7.40 26.78
N LEU A 5 15.07 8.48 26.88
CA LEU A 5 15.31 9.42 25.79
C LEU A 5 16.55 9.08 24.94
N VAL A 6 16.91 7.82 24.86
CA VAL A 6 17.99 7.33 24.00
C VAL A 6 17.42 6.85 22.68
N LEU A 7 17.89 7.42 21.57
CA LEU A 7 17.38 7.14 20.22
C LEU A 7 17.27 5.65 19.89
N ARG A 8 18.30 4.87 20.17
CA ARG A 8 18.34 3.42 19.89
C ARG A 8 17.28 2.61 20.66
N ARG A 9 16.69 3.18 21.73
CA ARG A 9 15.64 2.55 22.53
C ARG A 9 14.23 2.88 22.01
N GLN A 10 14.11 3.82 21.08
CA GLN A 10 12.82 4.27 20.57
C GLN A 10 12.30 3.32 19.49
N VAL A 11 11.20 2.63 19.80
CA VAL A 11 10.54 1.76 18.81
C VAL A 11 10.03 2.55 17.60
N CYS A 12 9.58 3.78 17.81
CA CYS A 12 9.12 4.65 16.72
C CYS A 12 10.26 5.01 15.77
N PHE A 13 11.45 5.22 16.26
CA PHE A 13 12.63 5.43 15.42
C PHE A 13 12.97 4.18 14.60
N ALA A 14 12.91 3.00 15.22
CA ALA A 14 13.12 1.73 14.51
C ALA A 14 12.12 1.54 13.37
N LEU A 15 10.84 1.83 13.62
CA LEU A 15 9.79 1.79 12.59
C LEU A 15 10.05 2.78 11.46
N TYR A 16 10.40 4.01 11.80
CA TYR A 16 10.71 5.06 10.84
C TYR A 16 11.90 4.69 9.96
N ALA A 17 13.00 4.22 10.58
CA ALA A 17 14.19 3.81 9.86
C ALA A 17 13.93 2.59 8.96
N ALA A 18 13.21 1.59 9.45
CA ALA A 18 12.86 0.39 8.69
C ALA A 18 11.95 0.75 7.51
N SER A 19 10.97 1.62 7.71
CA SER A 19 10.07 2.08 6.64
C SER A 19 10.85 2.76 5.50
N ARG A 20 11.81 3.62 5.83
CA ARG A 20 12.66 4.26 4.83
C ARG A 20 13.56 3.27 4.11
N ALA A 21 14.17 2.35 4.84
CA ALA A 21 15.02 1.31 4.25
C ALA A 21 14.24 0.43 3.26
N LEU A 22 13.03 0.03 3.61
CA LEU A 22 12.15 -0.73 2.71
C LEU A 22 11.74 0.07 1.48
N THR A 23 11.45 1.36 1.63
CA THR A 23 11.18 2.24 0.50
C THR A 23 12.36 2.27 -0.48
N ASP A 24 13.57 2.32 0.02
CA ASP A 24 14.78 2.27 -0.81
C ASP A 24 14.96 0.92 -1.51
N VAL A 25 14.54 -0.19 -0.90
CA VAL A 25 14.49 -1.51 -1.56
C VAL A 25 13.45 -1.56 -2.66
N TYR A 26 12.25 -1.04 -2.41
CA TYR A 26 11.17 -1.03 -3.40
C TYR A 26 11.46 -0.17 -4.62
N ARG A 27 12.12 0.97 -4.45
CA ARG A 27 12.31 1.96 -5.51
C ARG A 27 12.88 1.37 -6.81
N PRO A 28 14.05 0.70 -6.83
CA PRO A 28 14.58 0.14 -8.06
C PRO A 28 13.70 -0.98 -8.64
N ILE A 29 13.03 -1.75 -7.80
CA ILE A 29 12.14 -2.83 -8.22
C ILE A 29 10.90 -2.25 -8.93
N LEU A 30 10.30 -1.23 -8.36
CA LEU A 30 9.10 -0.57 -8.91
C LEU A 30 9.44 0.30 -10.12
N ASP A 31 10.63 0.88 -10.18
CA ASP A 31 11.10 1.66 -11.34
C ASP A 31 11.15 0.80 -12.61
N GLU A 32 11.41 -0.50 -12.51
CA GLU A 32 11.34 -1.44 -13.63
C GLU A 32 9.95 -1.43 -14.30
N HIS A 33 8.91 -1.04 -13.57
CA HIS A 33 7.51 -1.01 -14.02
C HIS A 33 6.93 0.41 -14.10
N GLY A 34 7.74 1.42 -13.87
CA GLY A 34 7.30 2.82 -13.89
C GLY A 34 6.35 3.19 -12.75
N LEU A 35 6.44 2.52 -11.60
CA LEU A 35 5.54 2.70 -10.47
C LEU A 35 6.23 3.32 -9.26
N THR A 36 5.46 4.08 -8.48
CA THR A 36 5.81 4.44 -7.11
C THR A 36 5.22 3.44 -6.13
N TYR A 37 5.70 3.42 -4.89
CA TYR A 37 5.15 2.52 -3.86
C TYR A 37 3.65 2.76 -3.59
N PRO A 38 3.14 4.00 -3.43
CA PRO A 38 1.70 4.21 -3.28
C PRO A 38 0.87 3.72 -4.46
N GLN A 39 1.36 3.85 -5.69
CA GLN A 39 0.68 3.30 -6.87
C GLN A 39 0.63 1.78 -6.83
N TYR A 40 1.72 1.13 -6.42
CA TYR A 40 1.77 -0.31 -6.21
C TYR A 40 0.75 -0.78 -5.18
N LEU A 41 0.58 -0.04 -4.07
CA LEU A 41 -0.44 -0.36 -3.06
C LEU A 41 -1.87 -0.31 -3.62
N VAL A 42 -2.17 0.66 -4.46
CA VAL A 42 -3.48 0.74 -5.15
C VAL A 42 -3.68 -0.51 -6.02
N LEU A 43 -2.68 -0.87 -6.80
CA LEU A 43 -2.75 -2.05 -7.67
C LEU A 43 -2.93 -3.34 -6.87
N LEU A 44 -2.29 -3.48 -5.71
CA LEU A 44 -2.48 -4.65 -4.84
C LEU A 44 -3.94 -4.81 -4.42
N VAL A 45 -4.61 -3.74 -4.04
CA VAL A 45 -6.06 -3.78 -3.70
C VAL A 45 -6.89 -4.17 -4.91
N LEU A 46 -6.60 -3.60 -6.08
CA LEU A 46 -7.35 -3.88 -7.30
C LEU A 46 -7.14 -5.32 -7.79
N TRP A 47 -5.94 -5.87 -7.65
CA TRP A 47 -5.67 -7.26 -8.01
C TRP A 47 -6.37 -8.27 -7.10
N GLU A 48 -6.63 -7.91 -5.84
CA GLU A 48 -7.44 -8.74 -4.93
C GLU A 48 -8.93 -8.75 -5.31
N ARG A 49 -9.41 -7.65 -5.89
CA ARG A 49 -10.83 -7.38 -6.14
C ARG A 49 -11.14 -7.14 -7.61
N ASP A 50 -10.51 -7.87 -8.51
CA ASP A 50 -10.67 -7.64 -9.95
C ASP A 50 -12.12 -7.82 -10.43
N ASP A 51 -12.88 -8.72 -9.80
CA ASP A 51 -14.29 -8.98 -10.13
C ASP A 51 -15.28 -8.00 -9.45
N ASP A 52 -14.81 -7.20 -8.52
CA ASP A 52 -15.64 -6.29 -7.73
C ASP A 52 -14.87 -4.97 -7.50
N ALA A 53 -14.93 -4.10 -8.49
CA ALA A 53 -14.20 -2.84 -8.48
C ALA A 53 -14.57 -1.98 -7.25
N PRO A 54 -13.60 -1.62 -6.40
CA PRO A 54 -13.85 -0.76 -5.25
C PRO A 54 -14.15 0.66 -5.69
N THR A 55 -14.87 1.39 -4.85
CA THR A 55 -15.00 2.84 -5.00
C THR A 55 -13.72 3.55 -4.54
N VAL A 56 -13.55 4.79 -4.95
CA VAL A 56 -12.44 5.65 -4.47
C VAL A 56 -12.45 5.73 -2.95
N SER A 57 -13.63 5.82 -2.34
CA SER A 57 -13.81 5.86 -0.88
C SER A 57 -13.33 4.58 -0.21
N GLU A 58 -13.70 3.41 -0.76
CA GLU A 58 -13.26 2.11 -0.24
C GLU A 58 -11.74 1.92 -0.38
N LEU A 59 -11.16 2.37 -1.49
CA LEU A 59 -9.70 2.37 -1.67
C LEU A 59 -9.01 3.21 -0.61
N GLY A 60 -9.49 4.43 -0.38
CA GLY A 60 -8.95 5.33 0.64
C GLY A 60 -8.99 4.71 2.03
N ALA A 61 -10.10 4.06 2.38
CA ALA A 61 -10.24 3.37 3.66
C ALA A 61 -9.26 2.19 3.78
N ARG A 62 -9.15 1.35 2.75
CA ARG A 62 -8.22 0.21 2.73
C ARG A 62 -6.76 0.64 2.87
N LEU A 63 -6.37 1.69 2.15
CA LEU A 63 -5.00 2.18 2.12
C LEU A 63 -4.68 3.22 3.20
N ARG A 64 -5.68 3.63 3.97
CA ARG A 64 -5.58 4.70 4.98
C ARG A 64 -5.07 6.00 4.36
N LEU A 65 -5.59 6.33 3.18
CA LEU A 65 -5.28 7.55 2.44
C LEU A 65 -6.53 8.40 2.30
N ASP A 66 -6.39 9.71 2.46
CA ASP A 66 -7.46 10.66 2.16
C ASP A 66 -7.65 10.84 0.64
N SER A 67 -8.78 11.40 0.25
CA SER A 67 -9.11 11.62 -1.15
C SER A 67 -8.15 12.59 -1.85
N GLY A 68 -7.62 13.57 -1.13
CA GLY A 68 -6.64 14.53 -1.66
C GLY A 68 -5.32 13.88 -2.04
N THR A 69 -4.89 12.86 -1.30
CA THR A 69 -3.70 12.06 -1.60
C THR A 69 -3.98 11.03 -2.68
N LEU A 70 -5.15 10.37 -2.62
CA LEU A 70 -5.50 9.27 -3.53
C LEU A 70 -5.81 9.75 -4.94
N SER A 71 -6.49 10.88 -5.12
CA SER A 71 -6.87 11.40 -6.45
C SER A 71 -5.70 11.58 -7.43
N PRO A 72 -4.57 12.19 -7.04
CA PRO A 72 -3.42 12.29 -7.93
C PRO A 72 -2.81 10.93 -8.30
N LEU A 73 -2.82 9.97 -7.37
CA LEU A 73 -2.33 8.60 -7.62
C LEU A 73 -3.18 7.92 -8.69
N LEU A 74 -4.50 8.00 -8.56
CA LEU A 74 -5.43 7.40 -9.52
C LEU A 74 -5.32 8.05 -10.88
N LYS A 75 -5.18 9.38 -10.92
CA LYS A 75 -4.99 10.10 -12.18
C LYS A 75 -3.73 9.65 -12.93
N ARG A 76 -2.64 9.44 -12.21
CA ARG A 76 -1.39 8.95 -12.80
C ARG A 76 -1.50 7.50 -13.29
N LEU A 77 -2.15 6.63 -12.52
CA LEU A 77 -2.41 5.24 -12.93
C LEU A 77 -3.34 5.16 -14.13
N GLU A 78 -4.35 6.02 -14.20
CA GLU A 78 -5.24 6.14 -15.34
C GLU A 78 -4.48 6.64 -16.59
N GLY A 79 -3.65 7.65 -16.42
CA GLY A 79 -2.78 8.17 -17.48
C GLY A 79 -1.76 7.15 -17.99
N ALA A 80 -1.32 6.23 -17.13
CA ALA A 80 -0.44 5.11 -17.51
C ALA A 80 -1.20 3.95 -18.16
N GLY A 81 -2.53 4.02 -18.25
CA GLY A 81 -3.35 2.99 -18.86
C GLY A 81 -3.53 1.72 -18.02
N LEU A 82 -3.34 1.81 -16.69
CA LEU A 82 -3.41 0.67 -15.78
C LEU A 82 -4.77 0.54 -15.09
N VAL A 83 -5.45 1.66 -14.86
CA VAL A 83 -6.76 1.70 -14.22
C VAL A 83 -7.72 2.58 -15.01
N VAL A 84 -9.01 2.41 -14.76
CA VAL A 84 -10.09 3.24 -15.29
C VAL A 84 -11.02 3.62 -14.14
N ARG A 85 -11.42 4.89 -14.09
CA ARG A 85 -12.42 5.39 -13.15
C ARG A 85 -13.74 5.53 -13.85
N THR A 86 -14.79 4.94 -13.27
CA THR A 86 -16.13 4.94 -13.84
C THR A 86 -17.13 5.38 -12.77
N ARG A 87 -18.01 6.30 -13.10
CA ARG A 87 -19.13 6.64 -12.22
C ARG A 87 -20.08 5.44 -12.15
N SER A 88 -20.51 5.11 -10.92
CA SER A 88 -21.48 4.04 -10.73
C SER A 88 -22.81 4.37 -11.42
N ALA A 89 -23.35 3.42 -12.16
CA ALA A 89 -24.67 3.54 -12.76
C ALA A 89 -25.80 3.62 -11.72
N ALA A 90 -25.57 3.03 -10.53
CA ALA A 90 -26.54 3.02 -9.44
C ALA A 90 -26.50 4.32 -8.59
N ASP A 91 -25.34 4.98 -8.48
CA ASP A 91 -25.17 6.22 -7.73
C ASP A 91 -24.04 7.05 -8.34
N GLU A 92 -24.37 8.16 -9.00
CA GLU A 92 -23.43 9.06 -9.66
C GLU A 92 -22.40 9.71 -8.74
N ARG A 93 -22.63 9.67 -7.41
CA ARG A 93 -21.67 10.16 -6.41
C ARG A 93 -20.52 9.19 -6.16
N ARG A 94 -20.68 7.95 -6.58
CA ARG A 94 -19.70 6.88 -6.39
C ARG A 94 -18.88 6.70 -7.66
N VAL A 95 -17.57 6.81 -7.51
CA VAL A 95 -16.62 6.52 -8.58
C VAL A 95 -15.95 5.19 -8.27
N GLU A 96 -16.09 4.23 -9.17
CA GLU A 96 -15.45 2.92 -9.09
C GLU A 96 -14.11 2.95 -9.82
N VAL A 97 -13.15 2.20 -9.30
CA VAL A 97 -11.82 2.07 -9.87
C VAL A 97 -11.59 0.62 -10.28
N GLY A 98 -11.44 0.40 -11.56
CA GLY A 98 -11.19 -0.93 -12.13
C GLY A 98 -9.83 -1.03 -12.80
N LEU A 99 -9.39 -2.27 -13.04
CA LEU A 99 -8.19 -2.55 -13.82
C LEU A 99 -8.51 -2.52 -15.32
N THR A 100 -7.58 -2.02 -16.11
CA THR A 100 -7.54 -2.27 -17.55
C THR A 100 -6.93 -3.65 -17.82
N ASP A 101 -6.99 -4.14 -19.05
CA ASP A 101 -6.30 -5.37 -19.43
C ASP A 101 -4.78 -5.27 -19.18
N ARG A 102 -4.21 -4.11 -19.41
CA ARG A 102 -2.80 -3.83 -19.11
C ARG A 102 -2.51 -3.87 -17.61
N GLY A 103 -3.42 -3.34 -16.79
CA GLY A 103 -3.32 -3.40 -15.33
C GLY A 103 -3.39 -4.83 -14.80
N ARG A 104 -4.24 -5.68 -15.37
CA ARG A 104 -4.33 -7.11 -15.04
C ARG A 104 -3.06 -7.85 -15.43
N ALA A 105 -2.57 -7.62 -16.64
CA ALA A 105 -1.36 -8.27 -17.14
C ALA A 105 -0.11 -7.91 -16.31
N LEU A 106 -0.06 -6.72 -15.75
CA LEU A 106 1.05 -6.28 -14.90
C LEU A 106 1.21 -7.13 -13.64
N ARG A 107 0.13 -7.69 -13.10
CA ARG A 107 0.15 -8.56 -11.92
C ARG A 107 1.14 -9.72 -12.07
N GLU A 108 1.10 -10.41 -13.21
CA GLU A 108 2.00 -11.55 -13.47
C GLU A 108 3.46 -11.11 -13.53
N ARG A 109 3.71 -9.95 -14.11
CA ARG A 109 5.07 -9.40 -14.23
C ARG A 109 5.65 -8.96 -12.89
N MET A 110 4.81 -8.71 -11.90
CA MET A 110 5.19 -8.26 -10.56
C MET A 110 5.05 -9.34 -9.48
N ALA A 111 4.80 -10.58 -9.87
CA ALA A 111 4.56 -11.68 -8.94
C ALA A 111 5.76 -11.97 -8.03
N ASP A 112 6.97 -11.64 -8.45
CA ASP A 112 8.21 -11.86 -7.68
C ASP A 112 8.52 -10.72 -6.69
N VAL A 113 7.85 -9.58 -6.80
CA VAL A 113 8.15 -8.38 -5.97
C VAL A 113 8.08 -8.68 -4.47
N PRO A 114 7.02 -9.34 -3.94
CA PRO A 114 6.96 -9.63 -2.51
C PRO A 114 8.12 -10.50 -2.03
N MET A 115 8.55 -11.47 -2.82
CA MET A 115 9.67 -12.34 -2.48
C MET A 115 10.99 -11.58 -2.47
N ARG A 116 11.23 -10.73 -3.46
CA ARG A 116 12.44 -9.89 -3.55
C ARG A 116 12.57 -8.98 -2.32
N VAL A 117 11.48 -8.38 -1.91
CA VAL A 117 11.45 -7.52 -0.71
C VAL A 117 11.63 -8.34 0.56
N ALA A 118 10.96 -9.49 0.67
CA ALA A 118 11.10 -10.39 1.82
C ALA A 118 12.56 -10.82 2.02
N VAL A 119 13.23 -11.23 0.96
CA VAL A 119 14.66 -11.61 1.00
C VAL A 119 15.53 -10.44 1.48
N ALA A 120 15.25 -9.23 1.04
CA ALA A 120 16.00 -8.04 1.44
C ALA A 120 15.90 -7.73 2.94
N THR A 121 14.82 -8.16 3.60
CA THR A 121 14.66 -7.97 5.06
C THR A 121 15.56 -8.87 5.89
N GLY A 122 16.02 -9.99 5.34
CA GLY A 122 16.76 -11.02 6.07
C GLY A 122 15.95 -11.81 7.09
N LEU A 123 14.61 -11.61 7.13
CA LEU A 123 13.71 -12.29 8.05
C LEU A 123 13.15 -13.58 7.43
N THR A 124 12.87 -14.56 8.28
CA THR A 124 12.12 -15.75 7.89
C THR A 124 10.66 -15.41 7.59
N ALA A 125 9.95 -16.29 6.91
CA ALA A 125 8.52 -16.12 6.63
C ALA A 125 7.70 -15.95 7.93
N ALA A 126 8.01 -16.73 8.97
CA ALA A 126 7.34 -16.63 10.27
C ALA A 126 7.62 -15.29 10.96
N GLU A 127 8.84 -14.81 10.93
CA GLU A 127 9.21 -13.49 11.46
C GLU A 127 8.51 -12.36 10.73
N LEU A 128 8.39 -12.43 9.41
CA LEU A 128 7.66 -11.44 8.61
C LEU A 128 6.17 -11.40 8.97
N VAL A 129 5.53 -12.57 9.13
CA VAL A 129 4.13 -12.67 9.55
C VAL A 129 3.95 -12.05 10.93
N ASN A 130 4.79 -12.40 11.90
CA ASN A 130 4.72 -11.86 13.26
C ASN A 130 4.92 -10.35 13.29
N LEU A 131 5.88 -9.84 12.53
CA LEU A 131 6.13 -8.40 12.43
C LEU A 131 4.94 -7.67 11.83
N ARG A 132 4.42 -8.15 10.71
CA ARG A 132 3.22 -7.60 10.06
C ARG A 132 2.05 -7.53 11.03
N ASP A 133 1.75 -8.62 11.71
CA ASP A 133 0.60 -8.72 12.62
C ASP A 133 0.78 -7.79 13.83
N THR A 134 1.98 -7.67 14.35
CA THR A 134 2.30 -6.74 15.44
C THR A 134 2.10 -5.28 15.00
N LEU A 135 2.61 -4.90 13.84
CA LEU A 135 2.47 -3.54 13.31
C LEU A 135 1.01 -3.21 12.99
N THR A 136 0.26 -4.16 12.43
CA THR A 136 -1.18 -4.00 12.17
C THR A 136 -1.94 -3.73 13.46
N ARG A 137 -1.69 -4.53 14.51
CA ARG A 137 -2.31 -4.33 15.82
C ARG A 137 -1.98 -2.95 16.42
N VAL A 138 -0.74 -2.50 16.32
CA VAL A 138 -0.33 -1.15 16.78
C VAL A 138 -1.14 -0.08 16.05
N THR A 139 -1.21 -0.17 14.73
CA THR A 139 -1.94 0.79 13.89
C THR A 139 -3.42 0.85 14.25
N GLU A 140 -4.08 -0.31 14.35
CA GLU A 140 -5.49 -0.40 14.70
C GLU A 140 -5.79 0.14 16.10
N THR A 141 -4.92 -0.13 17.05
CA THR A 141 -5.07 0.37 18.44
C THR A 141 -5.01 1.90 18.49
N ILE A 142 -4.04 2.48 17.80
CA ILE A 142 -3.88 3.95 17.73
C ILE A 142 -5.09 4.60 17.06
N HIS A 143 -5.58 4.03 15.97
CA HIS A 143 -6.75 4.57 15.26
C HIS A 143 -8.02 4.54 16.12
N ARG A 144 -8.28 3.43 16.81
CA ARG A 144 -9.44 3.34 17.73
C ARG A 144 -9.41 4.39 18.85
N GLN A 145 -8.24 4.77 19.34
CA GLN A 145 -8.10 5.80 20.37
C GLN A 145 -8.43 7.21 19.85
N LYS A 146 -8.23 7.46 18.55
CA LYS A 146 -8.55 8.76 17.95
C LYS A 146 -10.04 8.95 17.68
N GLU A 147 -10.81 7.88 17.61
CA GLU A 147 -12.26 7.91 17.37
C GLU A 147 -13.08 8.06 18.67
N GLN A 148 -12.45 8.03 19.83
CA GLN A 148 -13.04 8.26 21.15
C GLN A 148 -12.81 9.71 21.63
#